data_9f51c774b32c1bdaeaa154afcb34652e
#
_entry.id   9f51c774b32c1bdaeaa154afcb34652e
#
_cell.length_a   1.000
_cell.length_b   1.000
_cell.length_c   1.000
_cell.angle_alpha   90.00
_cell.angle_beta   90.00
_cell.angle_gamma   90.00
#
_symmetry.space_group_name_H-M   'P 1'
#
loop_
_entity.id
_entity.type
_entity.pdbx_description
1 polymer ?
#
loop_
_entity_poly.entity_id
_entity_poly.type
_entity_poly.pdbx_seq_one_letter_code
_entity_poly.pdbx_strand_id
1 'polypeptide(L)'
;MKKSINAWSVDKSICFEDMFCRVKTAGFDGIELNIDSEDNSAHSLALSSSKKQLDEIKILSEKYNLPVVSISTSLFGSNMGSAQQHERKTAQSLIIKQLEYAEKLGATGILIVPGGLSENVSLQKARENSLKTISDIKTEIEDIGIFVGVENVWNRFFMSPYDMCRFIDELDSAYIGAYFDVGNVVEFSDPENWIEILGGRIGKVHVKDFKRRNGVYSGGEWVDLLSGSVNWPKVVSALKIAGFTGYLTAEVEKTNPLQTQNEFCTMVASELENIICMEDEI
;
A
#
# COMPACT_ATOMS: atom_id res chain seq x y z
N MET A 1 9.68 7.81 -11.65
CA MET A 1 8.91 6.79 -10.90
C MET A 1 8.92 5.48 -11.67
N LYS A 2 8.61 4.36 -11.03
CA LYS A 2 8.61 2.99 -11.60
C LYS A 2 7.23 2.36 -11.42
N LYS A 3 6.93 1.30 -12.18
CA LYS A 3 5.65 0.58 -12.13
C LYS A 3 5.73 -0.63 -11.23
N SER A 4 4.76 -0.76 -10.30
CA SER A 4 4.57 -1.96 -9.50
C SER A 4 3.09 -2.35 -9.44
N ILE A 5 2.80 -3.57 -9.08
CA ILE A 5 1.44 -4.08 -8.88
C ILE A 5 1.36 -4.81 -7.54
N ASN A 6 0.26 -4.63 -6.83
CA ASN A 6 -0.06 -5.39 -5.63
C ASN A 6 -0.56 -6.79 -6.03
N ALA A 7 -0.11 -7.83 -5.33
CA ALA A 7 -0.47 -9.22 -5.63
C ALA A 7 -1.97 -9.51 -5.52
N TRP A 8 -2.75 -8.74 -4.73
CA TRP A 8 -4.22 -8.87 -4.71
C TRP A 8 -4.89 -8.56 -6.06
N SER A 9 -4.22 -7.79 -6.93
CA SER A 9 -4.68 -7.52 -8.29
C SER A 9 -4.54 -8.74 -9.23
N VAL A 10 -3.88 -9.81 -8.80
CA VAL A 10 -3.68 -11.03 -9.58
C VAL A 10 -4.67 -12.10 -9.13
N ASP A 11 -5.20 -12.87 -10.09
CA ASP A 11 -6.17 -13.94 -9.81
C ASP A 11 -5.62 -14.93 -8.76
N LYS A 12 -6.41 -15.17 -7.72
CA LYS A 12 -6.04 -15.97 -6.54
C LYS A 12 -5.59 -17.40 -6.83
N SER A 13 -5.98 -17.96 -7.98
CA SER A 13 -5.62 -19.33 -8.40
C SER A 13 -4.22 -19.43 -9.00
N ILE A 14 -3.58 -18.31 -9.34
CA ILE A 14 -2.27 -18.27 -9.98
C ILE A 14 -1.18 -18.45 -8.92
N CYS A 15 -0.24 -19.38 -9.15
CA CYS A 15 0.87 -19.62 -8.25
C CYS A 15 1.94 -18.50 -8.31
N PHE A 16 2.87 -18.46 -7.37
CA PHE A 16 3.94 -17.45 -7.33
C PHE A 16 4.74 -17.40 -8.63
N GLU A 17 5.17 -18.52 -9.18
CA GLU A 17 5.99 -18.55 -10.40
C GLU A 17 5.27 -17.94 -11.59
N ASP A 18 4.02 -18.35 -11.81
CA ASP A 18 3.19 -17.81 -12.90
C ASP A 18 2.89 -16.33 -12.69
N MET A 19 2.67 -15.88 -11.45
CA MET A 19 2.46 -14.47 -11.12
C MET A 19 3.70 -13.64 -11.47
N PHE A 20 4.88 -14.03 -11.01
CA PHE A 20 6.12 -13.33 -11.32
C PHE A 20 6.38 -13.26 -12.83
N CYS A 21 6.16 -14.38 -13.55
CA CYS A 21 6.28 -14.44 -15.00
C CYS A 21 5.33 -13.46 -15.70
N ARG A 22 4.04 -13.49 -15.36
CA ARG A 22 3.00 -12.65 -15.98
C ARG A 22 3.21 -11.16 -15.70
N VAL A 23 3.48 -10.81 -14.46
CA VAL A 23 3.72 -9.43 -14.04
C VAL A 23 4.96 -8.86 -14.75
N LYS A 24 6.05 -9.63 -14.82
CA LYS A 24 7.24 -9.21 -15.58
C LYS A 24 6.97 -9.06 -17.07
N THR A 25 6.28 -10.01 -17.66
CA THR A 25 5.93 -10.00 -19.10
C THR A 25 5.04 -8.81 -19.45
N ALA A 26 4.15 -8.39 -18.53
CA ALA A 26 3.32 -7.21 -18.69
C ALA A 26 4.10 -5.88 -18.64
N GLY A 27 5.36 -5.89 -18.19
CA GLY A 27 6.22 -4.72 -18.18
C GLY A 27 6.29 -3.96 -16.85
N PHE A 28 5.98 -4.61 -15.72
CA PHE A 28 6.19 -4.05 -14.40
C PHE A 28 7.68 -4.09 -13.98
N ASP A 29 8.07 -3.14 -13.13
CA ASP A 29 9.42 -3.00 -12.59
C ASP A 29 9.55 -3.62 -11.19
N GLY A 30 8.44 -3.92 -10.52
CA GLY A 30 8.39 -4.53 -9.20
C GLY A 30 7.03 -5.11 -8.87
N ILE A 31 6.96 -5.80 -7.74
CA ILE A 31 5.72 -6.39 -7.21
C ILE A 31 5.62 -6.17 -5.71
N GLU A 32 4.41 -5.91 -5.21
CA GLU A 32 4.11 -5.94 -3.78
C GLU A 32 3.43 -7.25 -3.42
N LEU A 33 3.91 -7.92 -2.38
CA LEU A 33 3.32 -9.17 -1.89
C LEU A 33 2.45 -8.93 -0.65
N ASN A 34 1.55 -9.87 -0.38
CA ASN A 34 0.59 -9.76 0.70
C ASN A 34 0.76 -10.89 1.72
N ILE A 35 0.66 -10.56 3.01
CA ILE A 35 0.43 -11.53 4.07
C ILE A 35 -1.09 -11.59 4.30
N ASP A 36 -1.66 -12.76 4.11
CA ASP A 36 -3.09 -13.02 4.24
C ASP A 36 -3.36 -14.12 5.28
N SER A 37 -4.64 -14.43 5.48
CA SER A 37 -5.04 -15.66 6.15
C SER A 37 -4.57 -16.88 5.36
N GLU A 38 -4.40 -18.00 6.06
CA GLU A 38 -4.04 -19.26 5.43
C GLU A 38 -4.98 -19.59 4.24
N ASP A 39 -4.39 -20.07 3.17
CA ASP A 39 -5.09 -20.49 1.94
C ASP A 39 -5.93 -19.42 1.23
N ASN A 40 -5.67 -18.12 1.46
CA ASN A 40 -6.41 -17.04 0.79
C ASN A 40 -6.17 -17.02 -0.72
N SER A 41 -4.92 -17.23 -1.15
CA SER A 41 -4.56 -17.37 -2.58
C SER A 41 -3.34 -18.27 -2.76
N ALA A 42 -3.14 -18.76 -4.00
CA ALA A 42 -1.99 -19.59 -4.34
C ALA A 42 -0.63 -18.83 -4.30
N HIS A 43 -0.68 -17.49 -4.18
CA HIS A 43 0.48 -16.60 -4.13
C HIS A 43 0.47 -15.65 -2.91
N SER A 44 -0.28 -15.96 -1.86
CA SER A 44 -0.21 -15.22 -0.60
C SER A 44 0.88 -15.77 0.32
N LEU A 45 1.52 -14.88 1.06
CA LEU A 45 2.24 -15.24 2.26
C LEU A 45 1.24 -15.44 3.40
N ALA A 46 1.57 -16.31 4.34
CA ALA A 46 0.87 -16.44 5.61
C ALA A 46 1.83 -16.14 6.77
N LEU A 47 1.30 -15.92 7.97
CA LEU A 47 2.15 -15.73 9.16
C LEU A 47 3.01 -16.96 9.46
N SER A 48 2.57 -18.13 8.99
CA SER A 48 3.26 -19.43 9.11
C SER A 48 4.22 -19.72 7.96
N SER A 49 4.35 -18.82 6.95
CA SER A 49 5.21 -19.04 5.78
C SER A 49 6.62 -19.43 6.20
N SER A 50 7.09 -20.57 5.67
CA SER A 50 8.38 -21.15 6.04
C SER A 50 9.55 -20.37 5.40
N LYS A 51 10.73 -20.48 6.03
CA LYS A 51 11.97 -19.94 5.44
C LYS A 51 12.19 -20.47 4.02
N LYS A 52 11.89 -21.75 3.78
CA LYS A 52 12.01 -22.39 2.45
C LYS A 52 11.13 -21.69 1.41
N GLN A 53 9.86 -21.40 1.77
CA GLN A 53 8.95 -20.67 0.87
C GLN A 53 9.46 -19.25 0.56
N LEU A 54 9.98 -18.54 1.55
CA LEU A 54 10.56 -17.21 1.34
C LEU A 54 11.81 -17.28 0.45
N ASP A 55 12.67 -18.31 0.63
CA ASP A 55 13.83 -18.54 -0.23
C ASP A 55 13.41 -18.82 -1.69
N GLU A 56 12.37 -19.63 -1.90
CA GLU A 56 11.79 -19.90 -3.22
C GLU A 56 11.25 -18.63 -3.88
N ILE A 57 10.52 -17.78 -3.16
CA ILE A 57 10.02 -16.50 -3.68
C ILE A 57 11.18 -15.57 -4.04
N LYS A 58 12.22 -15.51 -3.21
CA LYS A 58 13.42 -14.73 -3.52
C LYS A 58 14.08 -15.16 -4.82
N ILE A 59 14.21 -16.50 -5.03
CA ILE A 59 14.73 -17.07 -6.29
C ILE A 59 13.86 -16.65 -7.48
N LEU A 60 12.52 -16.63 -7.33
CA LEU A 60 11.61 -16.17 -8.40
C LEU A 60 11.81 -14.69 -8.71
N SER A 61 11.94 -13.85 -7.68
CA SER A 61 12.24 -12.41 -7.83
C SER A 61 13.53 -12.19 -8.62
N GLU A 62 14.58 -12.92 -8.31
CA GLU A 62 15.86 -12.87 -9.02
C GLU A 62 15.74 -13.44 -10.45
N LYS A 63 15.11 -14.60 -10.63
CA LYS A 63 14.90 -15.26 -11.94
C LYS A 63 14.20 -14.36 -12.95
N TYR A 64 13.16 -13.66 -12.51
CA TYR A 64 12.37 -12.80 -13.38
C TYR A 64 12.86 -11.34 -13.38
N ASN A 65 13.92 -11.00 -12.62
CA ASN A 65 14.35 -9.61 -12.43
C ASN A 65 13.16 -8.70 -12.10
N LEU A 66 12.36 -9.12 -11.11
CA LEU A 66 11.17 -8.43 -10.62
C LEU A 66 11.26 -8.34 -9.09
N PRO A 67 11.83 -7.27 -8.53
CA PRO A 67 12.00 -7.12 -7.09
C PRO A 67 10.67 -7.05 -6.35
N VAL A 68 10.62 -7.67 -5.17
CA VAL A 68 9.56 -7.43 -4.19
C VAL A 68 9.81 -6.05 -3.58
N VAL A 69 8.90 -5.10 -3.79
CA VAL A 69 9.10 -3.70 -3.41
C VAL A 69 8.55 -3.37 -2.03
N SER A 70 7.54 -4.11 -1.59
CA SER A 70 6.88 -3.95 -0.29
C SER A 70 6.10 -5.20 0.09
N ILE A 71 5.74 -5.27 1.38
CA ILE A 71 4.83 -6.28 1.93
C ILE A 71 3.64 -5.56 2.56
N SER A 72 2.43 -5.88 2.11
CA SER A 72 1.20 -5.35 2.70
C SER A 72 0.37 -6.45 3.37
N THR A 73 -0.67 -6.08 4.09
CA THR A 73 -1.61 -7.03 4.73
C THR A 73 -2.91 -6.35 5.12
N SER A 74 -4.02 -7.09 5.02
CA SER A 74 -5.33 -6.70 5.56
C SER A 74 -5.57 -7.19 7.01
N LEU A 75 -4.62 -7.94 7.59
CA LEU A 75 -4.81 -8.61 8.88
C LEU A 75 -4.80 -7.68 10.10
N PHE A 76 -4.46 -6.40 9.92
CA PHE A 76 -4.52 -5.43 11.03
C PHE A 76 -5.94 -5.24 11.58
N GLY A 77 -6.95 -5.24 10.73
CA GLY A 77 -8.32 -4.90 11.13
C GLY A 77 -8.34 -3.60 11.94
N SER A 78 -8.91 -3.62 13.14
CA SER A 78 -8.90 -2.50 14.10
C SER A 78 -7.90 -2.67 15.25
N ASN A 79 -6.99 -3.63 15.18
CA ASN A 79 -6.17 -4.06 16.31
C ASN A 79 -5.20 -3.00 16.81
N MET A 80 -4.62 -2.20 15.91
CA MET A 80 -3.57 -1.25 16.26
C MET A 80 -4.04 -0.17 17.25
N GLY A 81 -5.27 0.32 17.10
CA GLY A 81 -5.88 1.33 17.97
C GLY A 81 -6.81 0.76 19.05
N SER A 82 -6.92 -0.55 19.17
CA SER A 82 -7.87 -1.21 20.08
C SER A 82 -7.69 -0.82 21.54
N ALA A 83 -8.79 -0.81 22.30
CA ALA A 83 -8.76 -0.70 23.76
C ALA A 83 -8.07 -1.92 24.40
N GLN A 84 -8.13 -3.08 23.76
CA GLN A 84 -7.59 -4.34 24.27
C GLN A 84 -6.08 -4.44 24.01
N GLN A 85 -5.30 -4.58 25.09
CA GLN A 85 -3.84 -4.64 24.98
C GLN A 85 -3.36 -5.85 24.14
N HIS A 86 -4.05 -7.00 24.23
CA HIS A 86 -3.64 -8.20 23.51
C HIS A 86 -3.79 -8.02 21.99
N GLU A 87 -4.84 -7.30 21.52
CA GLU A 87 -5.02 -6.98 20.10
C GLU A 87 -3.91 -6.06 19.59
N ARG A 88 -3.53 -5.05 20.39
CA ARG A 88 -2.39 -4.18 20.04
C ARG A 88 -1.07 -4.96 19.98
N LYS A 89 -0.85 -5.93 20.87
CA LYS A 89 0.31 -6.82 20.78
C LYS A 89 0.28 -7.71 19.55
N THR A 90 -0.90 -8.18 19.13
CA THR A 90 -1.06 -8.89 17.85
C THR A 90 -0.65 -8.02 16.69
N ALA A 91 -1.05 -6.73 16.67
CA ALA A 91 -0.62 -5.79 15.64
C ALA A 91 0.91 -5.57 15.66
N GLN A 92 1.54 -5.43 16.83
CA GLN A 92 3.01 -5.34 16.95
C GLN A 92 3.70 -6.57 16.35
N SER A 93 3.23 -7.78 16.72
CA SER A 93 3.79 -9.03 16.19
C SER A 93 3.63 -9.13 14.67
N LEU A 94 2.53 -8.62 14.12
CA LEU A 94 2.30 -8.59 12.67
C LEU A 94 3.27 -7.63 11.97
N ILE A 95 3.52 -6.44 12.53
CA ILE A 95 4.50 -5.49 12.00
C ILE A 95 5.90 -6.13 11.95
N ILE A 96 6.33 -6.73 13.05
CA ILE A 96 7.65 -7.40 13.11
C ILE A 96 7.72 -8.54 12.10
N LYS A 97 6.64 -9.33 11.95
CA LYS A 97 6.60 -10.41 10.95
C LYS A 97 6.67 -9.88 9.50
N GLN A 98 6.00 -8.77 9.19
CA GLN A 98 6.14 -8.13 7.89
C GLN A 98 7.58 -7.66 7.64
N LEU A 99 8.24 -7.08 8.65
CA LEU A 99 9.63 -6.62 8.56
C LEU A 99 10.60 -7.79 8.34
N GLU A 100 10.44 -8.91 9.07
CA GLU A 100 11.22 -10.13 8.85
C GLU A 100 11.09 -10.65 7.41
N TYR A 101 9.88 -10.65 6.86
CA TYR A 101 9.64 -11.09 5.50
C TYR A 101 10.20 -10.10 4.47
N ALA A 102 10.03 -8.79 4.72
CA ALA A 102 10.58 -7.75 3.88
C ALA A 102 12.12 -7.83 3.80
N GLU A 103 12.79 -7.99 4.93
CA GLU A 103 14.25 -8.19 5.00
C GLU A 103 14.67 -9.43 4.18
N LYS A 104 13.99 -10.56 4.40
CA LYS A 104 14.30 -11.82 3.73
C LYS A 104 14.12 -11.76 2.21
N LEU A 105 13.09 -11.06 1.75
CA LEU A 105 12.75 -10.90 0.33
C LEU A 105 13.45 -9.71 -0.34
N GLY A 106 14.16 -8.86 0.44
CA GLY A 106 14.80 -7.66 -0.06
C GLY A 106 13.84 -6.52 -0.37
N ALA A 107 12.64 -6.54 0.22
CA ALA A 107 11.68 -5.46 0.09
C ALA A 107 12.15 -4.22 0.88
N THR A 108 11.85 -3.03 0.36
CA THR A 108 12.31 -1.76 0.94
C THR A 108 11.28 -1.12 1.87
N GLY A 109 10.13 -1.75 2.07
CA GLY A 109 9.11 -1.25 2.98
C GLY A 109 7.98 -2.23 3.23
N ILE A 110 7.18 -1.88 4.22
CA ILE A 110 5.93 -2.56 4.56
C ILE A 110 4.80 -1.55 4.66
N LEU A 111 3.56 -2.03 4.55
CA LEU A 111 2.35 -1.23 4.74
C LEU A 111 1.70 -1.60 6.06
N ILE A 112 1.35 -0.58 6.85
CA ILE A 112 0.56 -0.73 8.08
C ILE A 112 -0.68 0.16 8.05
N VAL A 113 -1.75 -0.30 8.69
CA VAL A 113 -3.02 0.42 8.77
C VAL A 113 -3.33 0.73 10.24
N PRO A 114 -3.17 1.99 10.68
CA PRO A 114 -3.62 2.40 11.99
C PRO A 114 -5.15 2.51 12.00
N GLY A 115 -5.75 2.36 13.17
CA GLY A 115 -7.20 2.42 13.30
C GLY A 115 -7.67 1.88 14.63
N GLY A 116 -8.92 1.41 14.68
CA GLY A 116 -9.50 0.85 15.88
C GLY A 116 -10.69 1.65 16.41
N LEU A 117 -11.27 2.52 15.56
CA LEU A 117 -12.54 3.16 15.90
C LEU A 117 -13.64 2.13 16.03
N SER A 118 -14.37 2.20 17.14
CA SER A 118 -15.54 1.36 17.39
C SER A 118 -16.51 2.13 18.31
N GLU A 119 -17.65 1.56 18.61
CA GLU A 119 -18.58 2.17 19.58
C GLU A 119 -17.94 2.42 20.96
N ASN A 120 -16.93 1.63 21.31
CA ASN A 120 -16.25 1.69 22.60
C ASN A 120 -14.87 2.40 22.56
N VAL A 121 -14.41 2.83 21.39
CA VAL A 121 -13.10 3.48 21.21
C VAL A 121 -13.26 4.75 20.39
N SER A 122 -13.10 5.90 21.02
CA SER A 122 -13.12 7.20 20.34
C SER A 122 -11.92 7.36 19.41
N LEU A 123 -12.02 8.28 18.44
CA LEU A 123 -10.91 8.59 17.53
C LEU A 123 -9.65 9.01 18.30
N GLN A 124 -9.79 9.84 19.33
CA GLN A 124 -8.65 10.24 20.16
C GLN A 124 -7.99 9.02 20.81
N LYS A 125 -8.79 8.12 21.39
CA LYS A 125 -8.24 6.92 22.06
C LYS A 125 -7.63 5.93 21.08
N ALA A 126 -8.24 5.73 19.92
CA ALA A 126 -7.68 4.91 18.85
C ALA A 126 -6.34 5.48 18.36
N ARG A 127 -6.23 6.80 18.24
CA ARG A 127 -4.98 7.48 17.86
C ARG A 127 -3.88 7.30 18.90
N GLU A 128 -4.17 7.59 20.18
CA GLU A 128 -3.22 7.37 21.28
C GLU A 128 -2.72 5.93 21.33
N ASN A 129 -3.64 4.97 21.20
CA ASN A 129 -3.33 3.55 21.22
C ASN A 129 -2.49 3.14 19.99
N SER A 130 -2.82 3.63 18.78
CA SER A 130 -2.05 3.33 17.57
C SER A 130 -0.63 3.90 17.64
N LEU A 131 -0.48 5.15 18.10
CA LEU A 131 0.84 5.76 18.35
C LEU A 131 1.65 4.92 19.34
N LYS A 132 1.05 4.58 20.47
CA LYS A 132 1.73 3.75 21.47
C LYS A 132 2.10 2.37 20.92
N THR A 133 1.23 1.73 20.14
CA THR A 133 1.47 0.42 19.55
C THR A 133 2.71 0.43 18.67
N ILE A 134 2.89 1.47 17.84
CA ILE A 134 4.06 1.61 16.98
C ILE A 134 5.30 2.05 17.79
N SER A 135 5.15 3.05 18.68
CA SER A 135 6.25 3.56 19.49
C SER A 135 6.87 2.51 20.40
N ASP A 136 6.09 1.54 20.89
CA ASP A 136 6.58 0.45 21.75
C ASP A 136 7.56 -0.48 21.02
N ILE A 137 7.55 -0.51 19.68
CA ILE A 137 8.45 -1.34 18.83
C ILE A 137 9.30 -0.46 17.88
N LYS A 138 9.38 0.85 18.14
CA LYS A 138 10.10 1.80 17.28
C LYS A 138 11.58 1.44 17.12
N THR A 139 12.23 1.05 18.22
CA THR A 139 13.64 0.67 18.20
C THR A 139 13.88 -0.54 17.29
N GLU A 140 13.03 -1.55 17.36
CA GLU A 140 13.11 -2.73 16.47
C GLU A 140 12.91 -2.34 14.99
N ILE A 141 11.99 -1.41 14.71
CA ILE A 141 11.79 -0.88 13.33
C ILE A 141 13.06 -0.19 12.84
N GLU A 142 13.66 0.66 13.66
CA GLU A 142 14.86 1.42 13.32
C GLU A 142 16.09 0.53 13.18
N ASP A 143 16.25 -0.49 14.01
CA ASP A 143 17.34 -1.46 13.93
C ASP A 143 17.30 -2.30 12.65
N ILE A 144 16.08 -2.67 12.19
CA ILE A 144 15.89 -3.39 10.92
C ILE A 144 16.14 -2.47 9.72
N GLY A 145 15.81 -1.18 9.83
CA GLY A 145 16.10 -0.18 8.80
C GLY A 145 15.23 -0.29 7.54
N ILE A 146 14.06 -0.93 7.63
CA ILE A 146 13.08 -1.03 6.53
C ILE A 146 11.95 -0.03 6.77
N PHE A 147 11.51 0.64 5.71
CA PHE A 147 10.48 1.66 5.77
C PHE A 147 9.11 1.07 6.18
N VAL A 148 8.46 1.69 7.15
CA VAL A 148 7.11 1.37 7.61
C VAL A 148 6.16 2.46 7.14
N GLY A 149 5.36 2.16 6.14
CA GLY A 149 4.42 3.08 5.56
C GLY A 149 3.03 2.99 6.20
N VAL A 150 2.56 4.12 6.72
CA VAL A 150 1.21 4.25 7.28
C VAL A 150 0.24 4.58 6.15
N GLU A 151 -0.83 3.81 5.98
CA GLU A 151 -1.78 4.00 4.89
C GLU A 151 -3.05 4.76 5.31
N ASN A 152 -3.54 5.60 4.40
CA ASN A 152 -4.84 6.28 4.45
C ASN A 152 -5.92 5.37 3.84
N VAL A 153 -6.64 4.63 4.66
CA VAL A 153 -7.74 3.75 4.23
C VAL A 153 -9.11 4.28 4.66
N TRP A 154 -10.19 3.69 4.14
CA TRP A 154 -11.58 4.08 4.47
C TRP A 154 -12.04 3.60 5.86
N ASN A 155 -11.23 3.84 6.87
CA ASN A 155 -11.57 3.52 8.27
C ASN A 155 -11.86 4.76 9.14
N ARG A 156 -11.93 5.95 8.55
CA ARG A 156 -12.18 7.24 9.20
C ARG A 156 -11.12 7.65 10.23
N PHE A 157 -9.94 7.05 10.17
CA PHE A 157 -8.84 7.39 11.07
C PHE A 157 -8.12 8.66 10.60
N PHE A 158 -7.80 8.75 9.30
CA PHE A 158 -7.29 9.95 8.66
C PHE A 158 -8.36 10.55 7.75
N MET A 159 -8.86 11.71 8.11
CA MET A 159 -9.84 12.46 7.33
C MET A 159 -9.24 13.70 6.66
N SER A 160 -8.01 14.04 7.00
CA SER A 160 -7.24 15.12 6.38
C SER A 160 -5.75 14.75 6.30
N PRO A 161 -4.99 15.36 5.36
CA PRO A 161 -3.55 15.15 5.30
C PRO A 161 -2.84 15.66 6.56
N TYR A 162 -3.37 16.65 7.24
CA TYR A 162 -2.81 17.18 8.49
C TYR A 162 -2.89 16.16 9.64
N ASP A 163 -3.95 15.34 9.70
CA ASP A 163 -4.06 14.28 10.69
C ASP A 163 -2.98 13.22 10.49
N MET A 164 -2.74 12.87 9.23
CA MET A 164 -1.70 11.90 8.84
C MET A 164 -0.29 12.45 9.09
N CYS A 165 -0.03 13.71 8.72
CA CYS A 165 1.24 14.38 9.04
C CYS A 165 1.54 14.36 10.53
N ARG A 166 0.59 14.80 11.37
CA ARG A 166 0.76 14.82 12.83
C ARG A 166 1.03 13.42 13.40
N PHE A 167 0.33 12.42 12.88
CA PHE A 167 0.53 11.04 13.32
C PHE A 167 1.93 10.54 13.02
N ILE A 168 2.43 10.80 11.81
CA ILE A 168 3.77 10.42 11.37
C ILE A 168 4.84 11.21 12.15
N ASP A 169 4.68 12.53 12.26
CA ASP A 169 5.65 13.40 12.94
C ASP A 169 5.78 13.06 14.44
N GLU A 170 4.70 12.66 15.12
CA GLU A 170 4.75 12.24 16.52
C GLU A 170 5.48 10.90 16.73
N LEU A 171 5.59 10.06 15.71
CA LEU A 171 6.39 8.83 15.78
C LEU A 171 7.89 9.14 15.71
N ASP A 172 8.28 10.28 15.14
CA ASP A 172 9.64 10.81 15.11
C ASP A 172 10.69 9.76 14.73
N SER A 173 10.54 9.19 13.53
CA SER A 173 11.44 8.18 12.99
C SER A 173 11.66 8.36 11.49
N ALA A 174 12.90 8.27 11.05
CA ALA A 174 13.25 8.33 9.62
C ALA A 174 12.75 7.10 8.83
N TYR A 175 12.37 6.04 9.52
CA TYR A 175 11.88 4.79 8.93
C TYR A 175 10.36 4.68 8.91
N ILE A 176 9.64 5.69 9.42
CA ILE A 176 8.17 5.68 9.43
C ILE A 176 7.66 6.89 8.65
N GLY A 177 6.78 6.65 7.69
CA GLY A 177 6.21 7.69 6.85
C GLY A 177 4.89 7.29 6.21
N ALA A 178 4.48 7.99 5.17
CA ALA A 178 3.23 7.71 4.47
C ALA A 178 3.40 6.61 3.43
N TYR A 179 2.53 5.61 3.48
CA TYR A 179 2.15 4.80 2.34
C TYR A 179 0.88 5.43 1.77
N PHE A 180 1.05 6.40 0.88
CA PHE A 180 -0.08 7.20 0.42
C PHE A 180 -0.88 6.48 -0.66
N ASP A 181 -2.16 6.24 -0.42
CA ASP A 181 -3.09 5.75 -1.43
C ASP A 181 -3.84 6.92 -2.07
N VAL A 182 -3.63 7.07 -3.39
CA VAL A 182 -4.21 8.15 -4.21
C VAL A 182 -5.73 8.01 -4.31
N GLY A 183 -6.22 6.79 -4.54
CA GLY A 183 -7.65 6.55 -4.77
C GLY A 183 -8.50 6.69 -3.51
N ASN A 184 -7.95 6.29 -2.37
CA ASN A 184 -8.69 6.28 -1.10
C ASN A 184 -9.15 7.68 -0.63
N VAL A 185 -8.58 8.75 -1.13
CA VAL A 185 -9.00 10.11 -0.75
C VAL A 185 -9.98 10.73 -1.75
N VAL A 186 -10.13 10.15 -2.94
CA VAL A 186 -10.91 10.75 -4.04
C VAL A 186 -12.36 11.01 -3.67
N GLU A 187 -13.00 10.16 -2.86
CA GLU A 187 -14.39 10.36 -2.45
C GLU A 187 -14.63 11.70 -1.74
N PHE A 188 -13.65 12.21 -1.00
CA PHE A 188 -13.84 13.37 -0.12
C PHE A 188 -12.78 14.47 -0.28
N SER A 189 -11.76 14.26 -1.12
CA SER A 189 -10.66 15.22 -1.31
C SER A 189 -10.00 15.04 -2.68
N ASP A 190 -9.09 15.91 -3.01
CA ASP A 190 -8.25 15.80 -4.20
C ASP A 190 -6.85 15.32 -3.79
N PRO A 191 -6.35 14.23 -4.38
CA PRO A 191 -5.09 13.59 -3.97
C PRO A 191 -3.87 14.51 -4.00
N GLU A 192 -3.78 15.39 -5.00
CA GLU A 192 -2.68 16.34 -5.14
C GLU A 192 -2.52 17.24 -3.92
N ASN A 193 -3.62 17.65 -3.26
CA ASN A 193 -3.59 18.45 -2.04
C ASN A 193 -2.99 17.65 -0.85
N TRP A 194 -3.26 16.35 -0.80
CA TRP A 194 -2.66 15.47 0.20
C TRP A 194 -1.17 15.31 -0.02
N ILE A 195 -0.77 15.10 -1.27
CA ILE A 195 0.65 14.92 -1.64
C ILE A 195 1.46 16.18 -1.29
N GLU A 196 0.92 17.37 -1.62
CA GLU A 196 1.56 18.66 -1.29
C GLU A 196 1.83 18.79 0.22
N ILE A 197 0.85 18.45 1.06
CA ILE A 197 0.93 18.61 2.53
C ILE A 197 1.80 17.50 3.15
N LEU A 198 1.69 16.25 2.68
CA LEU A 198 2.52 15.14 3.14
C LEU A 198 4.00 15.35 2.77
N GLY A 199 4.25 15.88 1.57
CA GLY A 199 5.59 16.21 1.10
C GLY A 199 6.56 15.02 1.21
N GLY A 200 7.74 15.28 1.72
CA GLY A 200 8.81 14.27 1.89
C GLY A 200 8.50 13.13 2.86
N ARG A 201 7.33 13.10 3.51
CA ARG A 201 6.90 11.96 4.34
C ARG A 201 6.43 10.78 3.49
N ILE A 202 6.16 10.98 2.19
CA ILE A 202 5.69 9.93 1.28
C ILE A 202 6.88 9.03 0.92
N GLY A 203 6.88 7.80 1.43
CA GLY A 203 7.89 6.80 1.08
C GLY A 203 7.39 5.75 0.09
N LYS A 204 6.08 5.52 0.04
CA LYS A 204 5.42 4.55 -0.85
C LYS A 204 4.08 5.11 -1.34
N VAL A 205 3.63 4.64 -2.52
CA VAL A 205 2.38 5.10 -3.12
C VAL A 205 1.60 3.91 -3.68
N HIS A 206 0.33 3.79 -3.24
CA HIS A 206 -0.68 3.00 -3.94
C HIS A 206 -1.44 3.88 -4.93
N VAL A 207 -1.78 3.30 -6.06
CA VAL A 207 -2.62 3.94 -7.07
C VAL A 207 -3.80 3.05 -7.42
N LYS A 208 -4.97 3.65 -7.36
CA LYS A 208 -6.24 3.16 -7.87
C LYS A 208 -7.08 4.35 -8.28
N ASP A 209 -8.10 4.16 -9.08
CA ASP A 209 -8.95 5.26 -9.53
C ASP A 209 -10.40 5.07 -9.07
N PHE A 210 -11.00 6.17 -8.65
CA PHE A 210 -12.35 6.23 -8.15
C PHE A 210 -13.14 7.28 -8.93
N LYS A 211 -14.25 6.88 -9.52
CA LYS A 211 -15.13 7.77 -10.28
C LYS A 211 -16.22 8.33 -9.37
N ARG A 212 -16.10 9.60 -9.01
CA ARG A 212 -17.14 10.33 -8.28
C ARG A 212 -18.42 10.41 -9.13
N ARG A 213 -19.57 10.32 -8.48
CA ARG A 213 -20.86 10.44 -9.18
C ARG A 213 -21.14 11.89 -9.61
N ASN A 214 -21.00 12.87 -8.71
CA ASN A 214 -21.30 14.30 -8.96
C ASN A 214 -20.35 15.27 -8.24
N GLY A 215 -19.24 14.81 -7.66
CA GLY A 215 -18.32 15.62 -6.86
C GLY A 215 -17.98 14.95 -5.53
N VAL A 216 -17.31 15.66 -4.63
CA VAL A 216 -16.93 15.14 -3.31
C VAL A 216 -18.15 14.75 -2.49
N TYR A 217 -18.05 13.69 -1.71
CA TYR A 217 -19.13 13.13 -0.87
C TYR A 217 -20.39 12.71 -1.64
N SER A 218 -20.30 12.47 -2.95
CA SER A 218 -21.44 12.06 -3.76
C SER A 218 -21.57 10.55 -3.95
N GLY A 219 -20.64 9.79 -3.40
CA GLY A 219 -20.46 8.38 -3.72
C GLY A 219 -19.84 8.19 -5.12
N GLY A 220 -19.57 6.96 -5.45
CA GLY A 220 -18.94 6.62 -6.73
C GLY A 220 -18.67 5.13 -6.83
N GLU A 221 -17.73 4.78 -7.66
CA GLU A 221 -17.30 3.41 -7.90
C GLU A 221 -15.80 3.34 -8.23
N TRP A 222 -15.19 2.21 -7.90
CA TRP A 222 -13.84 1.89 -8.33
C TRP A 222 -13.85 1.56 -9.83
N VAL A 223 -12.90 2.11 -10.54
CA VAL A 223 -12.78 1.96 -12.01
C VAL A 223 -11.34 1.69 -12.41
N ASP A 224 -11.13 1.30 -13.66
CA ASP A 224 -9.78 1.17 -14.21
C ASP A 224 -9.03 2.52 -14.11
N LEU A 225 -7.71 2.46 -14.00
CA LEU A 225 -6.88 3.66 -13.99
C LEU A 225 -7.19 4.55 -15.20
N LEU A 226 -7.09 5.86 -15.04
CA LEU A 226 -7.42 6.86 -16.06
C LEU A 226 -8.93 6.98 -16.42
N SER A 227 -9.80 6.19 -15.79
CA SER A 227 -11.25 6.21 -16.05
C SER A 227 -12.06 6.90 -14.96
N GLY A 228 -11.39 7.28 -13.85
CA GLY A 228 -11.99 7.89 -12.67
C GLY A 228 -11.91 9.40 -12.61
N SER A 229 -11.85 9.90 -11.39
CA SER A 229 -11.83 11.33 -11.07
C SER A 229 -10.49 11.84 -10.58
N VAL A 230 -9.46 11.01 -10.58
CA VAL A 230 -8.09 11.43 -10.23
C VAL A 230 -7.53 12.36 -11.31
N ASN A 231 -7.04 13.51 -10.93
CA ASN A 231 -6.28 14.39 -11.82
C ASN A 231 -4.82 13.92 -11.88
N TRP A 232 -4.54 12.90 -12.70
CA TRP A 232 -3.25 12.27 -12.79
C TRP A 232 -2.09 13.22 -13.13
N PRO A 233 -2.23 14.19 -14.06
CA PRO A 233 -1.18 15.19 -14.29
C PRO A 233 -0.78 15.92 -13.01
N LYS A 234 -1.75 16.42 -12.23
CA LYS A 234 -1.47 17.10 -10.95
C LYS A 234 -0.89 16.16 -9.89
N VAL A 235 -1.38 14.93 -9.79
CA VAL A 235 -0.83 13.93 -8.86
C VAL A 235 0.63 13.65 -9.18
N VAL A 236 0.98 13.43 -10.45
CA VAL A 236 2.36 13.17 -10.88
C VAL A 236 3.26 14.39 -10.63
N SER A 237 2.78 15.59 -10.94
CA SER A 237 3.50 16.84 -10.66
C SER A 237 3.75 17.02 -9.16
N ALA A 238 2.73 16.84 -8.32
CA ALA A 238 2.85 16.93 -6.88
C ALA A 238 3.83 15.91 -6.29
N LEU A 239 3.81 14.65 -6.77
CA LEU A 239 4.77 13.62 -6.37
C LEU A 239 6.20 13.98 -6.77
N LYS A 240 6.42 14.52 -7.99
CA LYS A 240 7.73 15.00 -8.43
C LYS A 240 8.24 16.14 -7.56
N ILE A 241 7.37 17.11 -7.22
CA ILE A 241 7.70 18.25 -6.32
C ILE A 241 8.02 17.77 -4.91
N ALA A 242 7.29 16.76 -4.40
CA ALA A 242 7.57 16.13 -3.11
C ALA A 242 8.88 15.30 -3.11
N GLY A 243 9.55 15.16 -4.25
CA GLY A 243 10.80 14.39 -4.40
C GLY A 243 10.60 12.88 -4.48
N PHE A 244 9.37 12.40 -4.72
CA PHE A 244 9.08 10.98 -4.81
C PHE A 244 9.62 10.38 -6.12
N THR A 245 10.45 9.36 -6.01
CA THR A 245 11.07 8.64 -7.14
C THR A 245 10.80 7.13 -7.12
N GLY A 246 9.99 6.68 -6.17
CA GLY A 246 9.69 5.28 -5.91
C GLY A 246 8.79 4.62 -6.95
N TYR A 247 8.07 3.59 -6.50
CA TYR A 247 7.14 2.84 -7.32
C TYR A 247 5.71 3.38 -7.13
N LEU A 248 4.99 3.56 -8.24
CA LEU A 248 3.54 3.62 -8.22
C LEU A 248 3.03 2.18 -8.25
N THR A 249 2.49 1.73 -7.13
CA THR A 249 1.99 0.35 -6.98
C THR A 249 0.49 0.32 -7.25
N ALA A 250 0.08 -0.27 -8.36
CA ALA A 250 -1.34 -0.44 -8.67
C ALA A 250 -1.98 -1.45 -7.72
N GLU A 251 -3.01 -1.01 -7.01
CA GLU A 251 -3.91 -1.85 -6.21
C GLU A 251 -5.30 -1.77 -6.82
N VAL A 252 -5.53 -2.56 -7.85
CA VAL A 252 -6.73 -2.48 -8.71
C VAL A 252 -7.39 -3.84 -8.88
N GLU A 253 -8.69 -3.83 -9.07
CA GLU A 253 -9.46 -5.03 -9.37
C GLU A 253 -9.78 -5.12 -10.86
N LYS A 254 -9.87 -6.34 -11.38
CA LYS A 254 -10.27 -6.57 -12.77
C LYS A 254 -11.77 -6.30 -12.93
N THR A 255 -12.13 -5.21 -13.59
CA THR A 255 -13.53 -4.79 -13.81
C THR A 255 -14.21 -5.57 -14.93
N ASN A 256 -13.48 -6.01 -15.96
CA ASN A 256 -14.01 -6.78 -17.08
C ASN A 256 -13.81 -8.29 -16.85
N PRO A 257 -14.88 -9.08 -16.58
CA PRO A 257 -14.76 -10.51 -16.31
C PRO A 257 -14.32 -11.34 -17.55
N LEU A 258 -14.45 -10.80 -18.76
CA LEU A 258 -14.03 -11.46 -20.00
C LEU A 258 -12.55 -11.27 -20.32
N GLN A 259 -11.90 -10.32 -19.67
CA GLN A 259 -10.47 -10.05 -19.86
C GLN A 259 -9.64 -11.15 -19.21
N THR A 260 -8.65 -11.64 -19.92
CA THR A 260 -7.67 -12.57 -19.32
C THR A 260 -6.76 -11.85 -18.33
N GLN A 261 -6.13 -12.60 -17.43
CA GLN A 261 -5.19 -12.00 -16.46
C GLN A 261 -3.99 -11.31 -17.15
N ASN A 262 -3.51 -11.87 -18.27
CA ASN A 262 -2.41 -11.27 -19.02
C ASN A 262 -2.81 -9.94 -19.66
N GLU A 263 -3.99 -9.87 -20.27
CA GLU A 263 -4.53 -8.63 -20.85
C GLU A 263 -4.73 -7.58 -19.75
N PHE A 264 -5.26 -7.97 -18.59
CA PHE A 264 -5.42 -7.08 -17.45
C PHE A 264 -4.08 -6.53 -16.96
N CYS A 265 -3.09 -7.38 -16.68
CA CYS A 265 -1.78 -6.92 -16.24
C CYS A 265 -1.11 -6.00 -17.28
N THR A 266 -1.25 -6.32 -18.58
CA THR A 266 -0.69 -5.48 -19.66
C THR A 266 -1.38 -4.12 -19.73
N MET A 267 -2.70 -4.09 -19.58
CA MET A 267 -3.49 -2.86 -19.53
C MET A 267 -3.02 -1.97 -18.37
N VAL A 268 -2.99 -2.51 -17.15
CA VAL A 268 -2.57 -1.77 -15.94
C VAL A 268 -1.14 -1.24 -16.07
N ALA A 269 -0.22 -2.05 -16.61
CA ALA A 269 1.17 -1.62 -16.81
C ALA A 269 1.27 -0.46 -17.84
N SER A 270 0.44 -0.49 -18.89
CA SER A 270 0.36 0.58 -19.90
C SER A 270 -0.26 1.86 -19.32
N GLU A 271 -1.31 1.73 -18.52
CA GLU A 271 -1.95 2.86 -17.83
C GLU A 271 -0.98 3.54 -16.85
N LEU A 272 -0.23 2.76 -16.08
CA LEU A 272 0.83 3.30 -15.20
C LEU A 272 1.94 4.00 -15.99
N GLU A 273 2.35 3.47 -17.15
CA GLU A 273 3.32 4.14 -18.02
C GLU A 273 2.80 5.49 -18.48
N ASN A 274 1.53 5.52 -18.95
CA ASN A 274 0.89 6.76 -19.36
C ASN A 274 0.83 7.76 -18.20
N ILE A 275 0.45 7.32 -16.98
CA ILE A 275 0.41 8.18 -15.79
C ILE A 275 1.80 8.75 -15.48
N ILE A 276 2.84 7.92 -15.44
CA ILE A 276 4.21 8.34 -15.11
C ILE A 276 4.75 9.39 -16.10
N CYS A 277 4.35 9.27 -17.38
CA CYS A 277 4.76 10.17 -18.46
C CYS A 277 3.93 11.46 -18.53
N MET A 278 2.87 11.62 -17.73
CA MET A 278 2.07 12.85 -17.75
C MET A 278 2.87 14.04 -17.21
N GLU A 279 2.64 15.17 -17.86
CA GLU A 279 3.11 16.48 -17.42
C GLU A 279 1.90 17.33 -17.05
N ASP A 280 2.03 18.14 -16.02
CA ASP A 280 1.02 19.15 -15.69
C ASP A 280 1.14 20.26 -16.74
N GLU A 281 0.08 20.50 -17.48
CA GLU A 281 -0.01 21.67 -18.35
C GLU A 281 -0.20 22.90 -17.44
N ILE A 282 0.90 23.60 -17.18
CA ILE A 282 0.94 24.84 -16.38
C ILE A 282 0.22 25.96 -17.11
#